data_b558811e3c10441e61a5bc7d6119d8fe
#
_entry.id   b558811e3c10441e61a5bc7d6119d8fe
#
_cell.length_a   1.000
_cell.length_b   1.000
_cell.length_c   1.000
_cell.angle_alpha   90.00
_cell.angle_beta   90.00
_cell.angle_gamma   90.00
#
_symmetry.space_group_name_H-M   'P 1'
#
loop_
_entity.id
_entity.type
_entity.pdbx_description
1 polymer ?
#
loop_
_entity_poly.entity_id
_entity_poly.type
_entity_poly.pdbx_seq_one_letter_code
_entity_poly.pdbx_strand_id
1 'polypeptide(L)'
;DRSQISINTRGAEGVTYEYIRDYTEDINQLVDSILPDAEAVTARVSSGSGNVRITLKDMNERNYTQMDVAEKISKAVQKKTMARSFVQQQSSFGGRRGSMPVQYVLQATNLEKLEEVLPKFMAKVYENPVFQMADVDLKFSKPEARIQINRDKASIMGVSTKNIAQTLQYGLSGQRMGYFYMNGKQYEILGEINRQQRNKPADLKAIYVRSSSGDMIQLDNLIELESGIAPPKLYRYNRFVSATISAGLADGKTIGQGLDEMDKIAKETLDD
;
A
#
# COMPACT_ATOMS: atom_id res chain seq x y z
N ASP A 1 5.13 27.99 11.26
CA ASP A 1 6.01 27.36 10.28
C ASP A 1 7.02 26.45 11.02
N ARG A 2 7.13 25.18 10.63
CA ARG A 2 8.07 24.21 11.19
C ARG A 2 9.16 23.82 10.19
N SER A 3 9.21 24.48 9.06
CA SER A 3 10.16 24.20 8.00
C SER A 3 10.16 22.75 7.51
N GLN A 4 9.02 22.05 7.65
CA GLN A 4 8.88 20.64 7.25
C GLN A 4 7.60 20.38 6.46
N ILE A 5 7.78 19.75 5.29
CA ILE A 5 6.70 19.30 4.41
C ILE A 5 6.89 17.80 4.19
N SER A 6 5.80 17.05 4.15
CA SER A 6 5.81 15.62 3.83
C SER A 6 4.88 15.34 2.66
N ILE A 7 5.36 14.59 1.68
CA ILE A 7 4.55 14.06 0.59
C ILE A 7 4.35 12.57 0.89
N ASN A 8 3.10 12.20 1.09
CA ASN A 8 2.74 10.81 1.32
C ASN A 8 2.11 10.24 0.05
N THR A 9 2.64 9.13 -0.40
CA THR A 9 2.17 8.40 -1.59
C THR A 9 1.58 7.07 -1.18
N ARG A 10 0.43 6.73 -1.74
CA ARG A 10 -0.18 5.40 -1.62
C ARG A 10 -0.48 4.83 -2.99
N GLY A 11 0.06 3.66 -3.25
CA GLY A 11 -0.27 2.87 -4.43
C GLY A 11 -1.63 2.17 -4.28
N ALA A 12 -2.15 1.65 -5.40
CA ALA A 12 -3.28 0.74 -5.38
C ALA A 12 -2.91 -0.55 -4.61
N GLU A 13 -3.91 -1.27 -4.13
CA GLU A 13 -3.66 -2.57 -3.49
C GLU A 13 -2.99 -3.55 -4.47
N GLY A 14 -1.97 -4.23 -3.99
CA GLY A 14 -1.21 -5.20 -4.79
C GLY A 14 -0.09 -4.61 -5.65
N VAL A 15 0.16 -3.29 -5.63
CA VAL A 15 1.32 -2.72 -6.33
C VAL A 15 2.63 -3.23 -5.75
N THR A 16 3.61 -3.40 -6.61
CA THR A 16 4.93 -3.89 -6.21
C THR A 16 5.74 -2.79 -5.51
N TYR A 17 6.74 -3.22 -4.73
CA TYR A 17 7.68 -2.30 -4.08
C TYR A 17 8.38 -1.39 -5.11
N GLU A 18 8.80 -1.95 -6.24
CA GLU A 18 9.52 -1.20 -7.28
C GLU A 18 8.64 -0.14 -7.93
N TYR A 19 7.37 -0.45 -8.18
CA TYR A 19 6.45 0.55 -8.72
C TYR A 19 6.36 1.78 -7.79
N ILE A 20 6.24 1.55 -6.47
CA ILE A 20 6.21 2.64 -5.49
C ILE A 20 7.57 3.31 -5.34
N ARG A 21 8.67 2.55 -5.43
CA ARG A 21 10.03 3.10 -5.42
C ARG A 21 10.24 4.07 -6.57
N ASP A 22 9.96 3.62 -7.79
CA ASP A 22 10.19 4.40 -8.99
C ASP A 22 9.29 5.66 -9.00
N TYR A 23 8.04 5.50 -8.59
CA TYR A 23 7.14 6.65 -8.43
C TYR A 23 7.59 7.62 -7.32
N THR A 24 8.11 7.12 -6.20
CA THR A 24 8.61 7.97 -5.11
C THR A 24 9.88 8.70 -5.53
N GLU A 25 10.73 8.07 -6.34
CA GLU A 25 11.91 8.70 -6.93
C GLU A 25 11.52 9.80 -7.90
N ASP A 26 10.50 9.58 -8.75
CA ASP A 26 9.94 10.62 -9.61
C ASP A 26 9.42 11.83 -8.83
N ILE A 27 8.81 11.60 -7.66
CA ILE A 27 8.37 12.67 -6.77
C ILE A 27 9.57 13.38 -6.16
N ASN A 28 10.61 12.65 -5.78
CA ASN A 28 11.85 13.21 -5.24
C ASN A 28 12.51 14.16 -6.25
N GLN A 29 12.68 13.73 -7.49
CA GLN A 29 13.22 14.55 -8.59
C GLN A 29 12.34 15.78 -8.88
N LEU A 30 11.01 15.62 -8.81
CA LEU A 30 10.08 16.74 -8.94
C LEU A 30 10.31 17.79 -7.82
N VAL A 31 10.49 17.34 -6.58
CA VAL A 31 10.78 18.23 -5.45
C VAL A 31 12.09 18.95 -5.66
N ASP A 32 13.14 18.27 -6.07
CA ASP A 32 14.46 18.87 -6.34
C ASP A 32 14.38 19.94 -7.44
N SER A 33 13.53 19.74 -8.45
CA SER A 33 13.30 20.72 -9.52
C SER A 33 12.55 21.97 -9.05
N ILE A 34 11.65 21.84 -8.07
CA ILE A 34 10.84 22.96 -7.53
C ILE A 34 11.59 23.71 -6.44
N LEU A 35 12.36 23.00 -5.65
CA LEU A 35 13.04 23.51 -4.46
C LEU A 35 14.49 23.01 -4.38
N PRO A 36 15.38 23.47 -5.26
CA PRO A 36 16.78 23.02 -5.28
C PRO A 36 17.60 23.44 -4.07
N ASP A 37 17.09 24.38 -3.27
CA ASP A 37 17.74 24.95 -2.07
C ASP A 37 17.19 24.38 -0.75
N ALA A 38 16.47 23.25 -0.78
CA ALA A 38 16.04 22.54 0.41
C ALA A 38 17.26 22.17 1.29
N GLU A 39 17.13 22.26 2.61
CA GLU A 39 18.17 21.83 3.54
C GLU A 39 18.40 20.32 3.44
N ALA A 40 17.31 19.55 3.39
CA ALA A 40 17.36 18.11 3.19
C ALA A 40 16.08 17.59 2.56
N VAL A 41 16.22 16.61 1.66
CA VAL A 41 15.12 15.81 1.13
C VAL A 41 15.39 14.34 1.42
N THR A 42 14.44 13.66 2.05
CA THR A 42 14.58 12.25 2.43
C THR A 42 13.39 11.46 1.89
N ALA A 43 13.68 10.48 1.05
CA ALA A 43 12.70 9.56 0.54
C ALA A 43 12.71 8.23 1.33
N ARG A 44 11.54 7.74 1.70
CA ARG A 44 11.33 6.44 2.33
C ARG A 44 10.28 5.67 1.56
N VAL A 45 10.62 4.45 1.19
CA VAL A 45 9.71 3.55 0.47
C VAL A 45 9.40 2.32 1.31
N SER A 46 8.15 1.92 1.29
CA SER A 46 7.65 0.67 1.89
C SER A 46 6.73 -0.02 0.89
N SER A 47 6.39 -1.29 1.12
CA SER A 47 5.44 -1.99 0.25
C SER A 47 4.12 -1.22 0.20
N GLY A 48 3.73 -0.78 -1.00
CA GLY A 48 2.48 -0.04 -1.26
C GLY A 48 2.46 1.43 -0.86
N SER A 49 3.54 1.98 -0.29
CA SER A 49 3.57 3.40 0.12
C SER A 49 4.95 4.04 0.02
N GLY A 50 4.98 5.33 -0.30
CA GLY A 50 6.17 6.17 -0.29
C GLY A 50 5.96 7.42 0.57
N ASN A 51 7.04 7.97 1.10
CA ASN A 51 7.03 9.23 1.81
C ASN A 51 8.28 10.02 1.43
N VAL A 52 8.10 11.24 0.96
CA VAL A 52 9.18 12.21 0.75
C VAL A 52 9.03 13.30 1.79
N ARG A 53 10.06 13.45 2.61
CA ARG A 53 10.13 14.52 3.62
C ARG A 53 11.11 15.57 3.18
N ILE A 54 10.66 16.82 3.22
CA ILE A 54 11.40 18.00 2.83
C ILE A 54 11.63 18.82 4.09
N THR A 55 12.88 19.12 4.41
CA THR A 55 13.27 20.10 5.42
C THR A 55 13.69 21.37 4.70
N LEU A 56 13.02 22.46 5.01
CA LEU A 56 13.32 23.78 4.48
C LEU A 56 14.40 24.45 5.33
N LYS A 57 15.19 25.33 4.74
CA LYS A 57 16.09 26.21 5.48
C LYS A 57 15.34 27.01 6.54
N ASP A 58 16.06 27.54 7.51
CA ASP A 58 15.48 28.41 8.52
C ASP A 58 14.72 29.60 7.89
N MET A 59 13.66 30.02 8.59
CA MET A 59 12.76 31.06 8.08
C MET A 59 13.49 32.38 7.79
N ASN A 60 14.60 32.64 8.48
CA ASN A 60 15.44 33.80 8.29
C ASN A 60 16.41 33.70 7.09
N GLU A 61 16.59 32.50 6.54
CA GLU A 61 17.51 32.21 5.44
C GLU A 61 16.79 31.99 4.10
N ARG A 62 15.46 32.18 4.08
CA ARG A 62 14.62 31.99 2.89
C ARG A 62 13.60 33.12 2.74
N ASN A 63 13.24 33.40 1.51
CA ASN A 63 12.27 34.44 1.15
C ASN A 63 10.89 33.90 0.72
N TYR A 64 10.58 32.65 1.11
CA TYR A 64 9.32 31.98 0.84
C TYR A 64 8.79 31.30 2.12
N THR A 65 7.49 31.10 2.21
CA THR A 65 6.88 30.42 3.35
C THR A 65 6.76 28.91 3.07
N GLN A 66 6.61 28.11 4.14
CA GLN A 66 6.29 26.69 4.03
C GLN A 66 4.99 26.46 3.24
N MET A 67 4.03 27.37 3.36
CA MET A 67 2.73 27.29 2.69
C MET A 67 2.87 27.47 1.17
N ASP A 68 3.67 28.47 0.73
CA ASP A 68 3.92 28.71 -0.70
C ASP A 68 4.56 27.51 -1.37
N VAL A 69 5.53 26.89 -0.70
CA VAL A 69 6.21 25.68 -1.21
C VAL A 69 5.24 24.50 -1.24
N ALA A 70 4.48 24.29 -0.16
CA ALA A 70 3.51 23.19 -0.09
C ALA A 70 2.45 23.30 -1.18
N GLU A 71 1.96 24.50 -1.48
CA GLU A 71 0.99 24.75 -2.56
C GLU A 71 1.59 24.45 -3.94
N LYS A 72 2.80 24.92 -4.22
CA LYS A 72 3.51 24.64 -5.48
C LYS A 72 3.70 23.14 -5.69
N ILE A 73 4.20 22.45 -4.66
CA ILE A 73 4.40 20.99 -4.71
C ILE A 73 3.07 20.27 -4.87
N SER A 74 2.02 20.68 -4.15
CA SER A 74 0.70 20.08 -4.25
C SER A 74 0.14 20.14 -5.67
N LYS A 75 0.20 21.31 -6.32
CA LYS A 75 -0.21 21.49 -7.72
C LYS A 75 0.59 20.62 -8.70
N ALA A 76 1.88 20.44 -8.45
CA ALA A 76 2.74 19.63 -9.30
C ALA A 76 2.48 18.11 -9.12
N VAL A 77 2.32 17.68 -7.87
CA VAL A 77 2.06 16.28 -7.50
C VAL A 77 0.68 15.82 -7.97
N GLN A 78 -0.34 16.67 -7.94
CA GLN A 78 -1.69 16.36 -8.44
C GLN A 78 -1.73 16.01 -9.93
N LYS A 79 -0.76 16.47 -10.73
CA LYS A 79 -0.64 16.10 -12.14
C LYS A 79 -0.12 14.68 -12.35
N LYS A 80 0.43 14.05 -11.31
CA LYS A 80 0.95 12.68 -11.33
C LYS A 80 -0.15 11.71 -10.88
N THR A 81 -0.69 10.92 -11.80
CA THR A 81 -1.89 10.08 -11.57
C THR A 81 -1.59 8.61 -11.28
N MET A 82 -0.32 8.18 -11.36
CA MET A 82 0.07 6.77 -11.22
C MET A 82 -0.11 6.23 -9.79
N ALA A 83 -0.07 7.09 -8.78
CA ALA A 83 -0.40 6.75 -7.39
C ALA A 83 -1.05 7.96 -6.71
N ARG A 84 -1.79 7.73 -5.63
CA ARG A 84 -2.39 8.82 -4.86
C ARG A 84 -1.32 9.45 -3.97
N SER A 85 -1.00 10.72 -4.24
CA SER A 85 -0.05 11.48 -3.46
C SER A 85 -0.67 12.73 -2.89
N PHE A 86 -0.31 13.06 -1.66
CA PHE A 86 -0.78 14.26 -0.98
C PHE A 86 0.33 14.91 -0.20
N VAL A 87 0.30 16.23 -0.22
CA VAL A 87 1.26 17.09 0.47
C VAL A 87 0.68 17.46 1.83
N GLN A 88 1.44 17.21 2.88
CA GLN A 88 1.05 17.48 4.25
C GLN A 88 2.06 18.39 4.92
N GLN A 89 1.58 19.46 5.50
CA GLN A 89 2.37 20.34 6.37
C GLN A 89 2.31 19.81 7.80
N GLN A 90 3.41 19.89 8.52
CA GLN A 90 3.42 19.51 9.92
C GLN A 90 2.65 20.53 10.74
N SER A 91 1.53 20.11 11.34
CA SER A 91 0.76 20.97 12.24
C SER A 91 1.53 21.32 13.50
N SER A 92 1.36 22.57 13.98
CA SER A 92 1.96 23.04 15.23
C SER A 92 1.25 22.51 16.48
N PHE A 93 0.02 22.03 16.34
CA PHE A 93 -0.80 21.48 17.44
C PHE A 93 -1.22 20.03 17.16
N GLY A 94 -0.94 19.17 18.10
CA GLY A 94 -1.52 17.90 18.50
C GLY A 94 -2.18 17.03 17.42
N GLY A 95 -1.42 16.50 16.46
CA GLY A 95 -1.88 15.41 15.60
C GLY A 95 -0.84 14.29 15.52
N ARG A 96 -1.25 13.03 15.39
CA ARG A 96 -0.33 11.95 15.05
C ARG A 96 0.35 12.29 13.71
N ARG A 97 1.69 12.24 13.68
CA ARG A 97 2.46 12.46 12.45
C ARG A 97 1.93 11.56 11.33
N GLY A 98 1.44 12.16 10.25
CA GLY A 98 1.03 11.44 9.05
C GLY A 98 -0.44 11.01 8.99
N SER A 99 -1.30 11.37 9.95
CA SER A 99 -2.75 11.12 9.86
C SER A 99 -3.49 12.32 9.27
N MET A 100 -4.52 12.04 8.46
CA MET A 100 -5.44 13.06 7.99
C MET A 100 -6.25 13.62 9.16
N PRO A 101 -6.68 14.90 9.10
CA PRO A 101 -7.31 15.58 10.22
C PRO A 101 -8.68 15.00 10.62
N VAL A 102 -9.44 14.51 9.65
CA VAL A 102 -10.74 13.85 9.88
C VAL A 102 -10.53 12.35 9.89
N GLN A 103 -10.98 11.70 10.96
CA GLN A 103 -11.03 10.25 11.06
C GLN A 103 -12.43 9.84 11.49
N TYR A 104 -13.06 9.00 10.69
CA TYR A 104 -14.42 8.53 10.90
C TYR A 104 -14.46 7.00 10.86
N VAL A 105 -15.09 6.38 11.86
CA VAL A 105 -15.11 4.92 12.01
C VAL A 105 -16.51 4.40 11.74
N LEU A 106 -16.65 3.62 10.66
CA LEU A 106 -17.85 2.83 10.42
C LEU A 106 -17.72 1.48 11.12
N GLN A 107 -18.79 1.05 11.77
CA GLN A 107 -18.88 -0.22 12.47
C GLN A 107 -20.04 -1.03 11.91
N ALA A 108 -19.86 -2.35 11.83
CA ALA A 108 -20.93 -3.27 11.47
C ALA A 108 -20.81 -4.57 12.27
N THR A 109 -21.89 -5.31 12.29
CA THR A 109 -21.97 -6.63 12.96
C THR A 109 -21.15 -7.68 12.22
N ASN A 110 -21.05 -7.57 10.89
CA ASN A 110 -20.31 -8.50 10.04
C ASN A 110 -19.57 -7.76 8.91
N LEU A 111 -18.69 -8.46 8.21
CA LEU A 111 -17.86 -7.93 7.15
C LEU A 111 -18.66 -7.66 5.87
N GLU A 112 -19.64 -8.51 5.58
CA GLU A 112 -20.47 -8.45 4.38
C GLU A 112 -21.25 -7.13 4.33
N LYS A 113 -21.75 -6.67 5.48
CA LYS A 113 -22.45 -5.38 5.56
C LYS A 113 -21.51 -4.20 5.29
N LEU A 114 -20.25 -4.26 5.76
CA LEU A 114 -19.24 -3.26 5.41
C LEU A 114 -18.87 -3.30 3.93
N GLU A 115 -18.76 -4.49 3.33
CA GLU A 115 -18.47 -4.66 1.91
C GLU A 115 -19.54 -4.02 1.03
N GLU A 116 -20.80 -4.10 1.44
CA GLU A 116 -21.93 -3.48 0.71
C GLU A 116 -21.98 -1.96 0.88
N VAL A 117 -21.80 -1.47 2.11
CA VAL A 117 -22.04 -0.05 2.45
C VAL A 117 -20.83 0.82 2.14
N LEU A 118 -19.62 0.32 2.36
CA LEU A 118 -18.39 1.12 2.27
C LEU A 118 -18.17 1.75 0.88
N PRO A 119 -18.40 1.07 -0.25
CA PRO A 119 -18.26 1.69 -1.56
C PRO A 119 -19.24 2.84 -1.78
N LYS A 120 -20.50 2.69 -1.31
CA LYS A 120 -21.54 3.72 -1.41
C LYS A 120 -21.18 4.95 -0.57
N PHE A 121 -20.71 4.72 0.64
CA PHE A 121 -20.23 5.77 1.55
C PHE A 121 -19.05 6.53 0.94
N MET A 122 -18.03 5.81 0.49
CA MET A 122 -16.81 6.41 -0.08
C MET A 122 -17.09 7.19 -1.37
N ALA A 123 -18.02 6.74 -2.21
CA ALA A 123 -18.43 7.49 -3.40
C ALA A 123 -18.95 8.89 -3.04
N LYS A 124 -19.84 8.99 -2.04
CA LYS A 124 -20.36 10.28 -1.54
C LYS A 124 -19.26 11.14 -0.88
N VAL A 125 -18.33 10.52 -0.16
CA VAL A 125 -17.18 11.24 0.42
C VAL A 125 -16.31 11.84 -0.67
N TYR A 126 -16.05 11.12 -1.76
CA TYR A 126 -15.23 11.63 -2.88
C TYR A 126 -15.90 12.75 -3.66
N GLU A 127 -17.23 12.76 -3.73
CA GLU A 127 -18.02 13.82 -4.39
C GLU A 127 -18.20 15.06 -3.52
N ASN A 128 -17.98 14.96 -2.22
CA ASN A 128 -18.24 16.07 -1.29
C ASN A 128 -17.11 17.11 -1.33
N PRO A 129 -17.42 18.39 -1.63
CA PRO A 129 -16.42 19.44 -1.79
C PRO A 129 -15.72 19.86 -0.48
N VAL A 130 -16.17 19.38 0.67
CA VAL A 130 -15.52 19.62 1.97
C VAL A 130 -14.23 18.82 2.08
N PHE A 131 -14.12 17.70 1.36
CA PHE A 131 -12.97 16.83 1.39
C PHE A 131 -12.11 17.02 0.14
N GLN A 132 -10.82 17.30 0.33
CA GLN A 132 -9.86 17.33 -0.77
C GLN A 132 -9.46 15.91 -1.17
N MET A 133 -9.43 15.01 -0.20
CA MET A 133 -9.10 13.60 -0.40
C MET A 133 -9.65 12.75 0.75
N ALA A 134 -9.88 11.48 0.46
CA ALA A 134 -10.22 10.49 1.47
C ALA A 134 -9.56 9.15 1.16
N ASP A 135 -9.31 8.36 2.19
CA ASP A 135 -8.85 6.98 2.10
C ASP A 135 -9.50 6.15 3.21
N VAL A 136 -9.62 4.86 2.98
CA VAL A 136 -10.16 3.91 3.95
C VAL A 136 -9.15 2.79 4.19
N ASP A 137 -9.07 2.32 5.43
CA ASP A 137 -8.15 1.26 5.82
C ASP A 137 -8.62 -0.14 5.36
N LEU A 138 -9.94 -0.38 5.32
CA LEU A 138 -10.54 -1.62 4.85
C LEU A 138 -10.73 -1.58 3.33
N LYS A 139 -10.02 -2.44 2.61
CA LYS A 139 -10.04 -2.51 1.13
C LYS A 139 -10.31 -3.93 0.67
N PHE A 140 -11.24 -4.08 -0.27
CA PHE A 140 -11.64 -5.36 -0.88
C PHE A 140 -11.08 -5.53 -2.30
N SER A 141 -9.96 -4.90 -2.61
CA SER A 141 -9.45 -4.82 -3.98
C SER A 141 -8.06 -5.41 -4.18
N LYS A 142 -7.50 -6.08 -3.16
CA LYS A 142 -6.16 -6.67 -3.28
C LYS A 142 -6.21 -7.92 -4.15
N PRO A 143 -5.58 -7.92 -5.34
CA PRO A 143 -5.56 -9.11 -6.18
C PRO A 143 -4.73 -10.22 -5.53
N GLU A 144 -5.20 -11.46 -5.65
CA GLU A 144 -4.45 -12.66 -5.28
C GLU A 144 -4.53 -13.71 -6.39
N ALA A 145 -3.50 -14.55 -6.44
CA ALA A 145 -3.50 -15.76 -7.23
C ALA A 145 -3.64 -16.95 -6.27
N ARG A 146 -4.75 -17.69 -6.39
CA ARG A 146 -4.98 -18.91 -5.63
C ARG A 146 -4.41 -20.09 -6.39
N ILE A 147 -3.61 -20.89 -5.71
CA ILE A 147 -3.02 -22.09 -6.28
C ILE A 147 -3.80 -23.29 -5.75
N GLN A 148 -4.53 -23.95 -6.63
CA GLN A 148 -5.21 -25.21 -6.34
C GLN A 148 -4.32 -26.37 -6.79
N ILE A 149 -3.98 -27.27 -5.86
CA ILE A 149 -3.18 -28.46 -6.17
C ILE A 149 -4.11 -29.60 -6.53
N ASN A 150 -3.94 -30.15 -7.75
CA ASN A 150 -4.63 -31.37 -8.16
C ASN A 150 -3.92 -32.58 -7.51
N ARG A 151 -4.48 -33.03 -6.38
CA ARG A 151 -3.87 -34.06 -5.56
C ARG A 151 -3.83 -35.44 -6.25
N ASP A 152 -4.82 -35.74 -7.09
CA ASP A 152 -4.88 -37.01 -7.82
C ASP A 152 -3.78 -37.07 -8.88
N LYS A 153 -3.64 -36.02 -9.68
CA LYS A 153 -2.53 -35.91 -10.66
C LYS A 153 -1.18 -35.93 -9.97
N ALA A 154 -1.03 -35.21 -8.86
CA ALA A 154 0.22 -35.19 -8.10
C ALA A 154 0.60 -36.60 -7.60
N SER A 155 -0.38 -37.33 -7.07
CA SER A 155 -0.18 -38.70 -6.61
C SER A 155 0.22 -39.66 -7.74
N ILE A 156 -0.45 -39.58 -8.89
CA ILE A 156 -0.14 -40.40 -10.07
C ILE A 156 1.28 -40.13 -10.57
N MET A 157 1.72 -38.85 -10.54
CA MET A 157 3.06 -38.43 -10.96
C MET A 157 4.13 -38.60 -9.86
N GLY A 158 3.77 -39.18 -8.71
CA GLY A 158 4.69 -39.40 -7.60
C GLY A 158 5.19 -38.11 -6.94
N VAL A 159 4.43 -37.05 -6.99
CA VAL A 159 4.78 -35.75 -6.39
C VAL A 159 3.93 -35.51 -5.15
N SER A 160 4.57 -35.30 -4.00
CA SER A 160 3.85 -34.98 -2.77
C SER A 160 3.40 -33.50 -2.77
N THR A 161 2.22 -33.24 -2.19
CA THR A 161 1.74 -31.86 -1.98
C THR A 161 2.72 -31.02 -1.16
N LYS A 162 3.47 -31.67 -0.25
CA LYS A 162 4.54 -31.03 0.53
C LYS A 162 5.66 -30.50 -0.38
N ASN A 163 6.10 -31.31 -1.33
CA ASN A 163 7.16 -30.91 -2.27
C ASN A 163 6.72 -29.74 -3.15
N ILE A 164 5.45 -29.75 -3.61
CA ILE A 164 4.87 -28.64 -4.37
C ILE A 164 4.90 -27.36 -3.52
N ALA A 165 4.36 -27.42 -2.29
CA ALA A 165 4.31 -26.27 -1.40
C ALA A 165 5.71 -25.72 -1.04
N GLN A 166 6.68 -26.61 -0.78
CA GLN A 166 8.05 -26.22 -0.49
C GLN A 166 8.74 -25.57 -1.69
N THR A 167 8.55 -26.12 -2.89
CA THR A 167 9.12 -25.55 -4.12
C THR A 167 8.58 -24.15 -4.38
N LEU A 168 7.28 -23.93 -4.23
CA LEU A 168 6.66 -22.62 -4.34
C LEU A 168 7.18 -21.67 -3.25
N GLN A 169 7.25 -22.13 -2.01
CA GLN A 169 7.77 -21.32 -0.91
C GLN A 169 9.21 -20.89 -1.16
N TYR A 170 10.10 -21.80 -1.53
CA TYR A 170 11.51 -21.51 -1.77
C TYR A 170 11.71 -20.58 -2.96
N GLY A 171 10.94 -20.81 -4.01
CA GLY A 171 11.04 -19.98 -5.21
C GLY A 171 10.51 -18.56 -5.04
N LEU A 172 9.41 -18.38 -4.30
CA LEU A 172 8.67 -17.11 -4.24
C LEU A 172 8.99 -16.25 -3.01
N SER A 173 9.22 -16.89 -1.85
CA SER A 173 9.34 -16.16 -0.58
C SER A 173 10.78 -15.88 -0.16
N GLY A 174 11.76 -16.41 -0.90
CA GLY A 174 13.17 -16.35 -0.50
C GLY A 174 13.46 -17.24 0.71
N GLN A 175 14.09 -18.38 0.49
CA GLN A 175 14.46 -19.30 1.55
C GLN A 175 15.86 -19.01 2.07
N ARG A 176 16.00 -18.90 3.38
CA ARG A 176 17.30 -18.89 4.01
C ARG A 176 17.92 -20.29 3.87
N MET A 177 19.02 -20.38 3.09
CA MET A 177 19.73 -21.63 2.80
C MET A 177 20.87 -21.89 3.79
N GLY A 178 21.35 -20.83 4.44
CA GLY A 178 22.45 -20.93 5.40
C GLY A 178 23.05 -19.59 5.74
N TYR A 179 24.26 -19.65 6.29
CA TYR A 179 25.05 -18.47 6.64
C TYR A 179 26.46 -18.61 6.14
N PHE A 180 27.11 -17.49 5.87
CA PHE A 180 28.56 -17.44 5.70
C PHE A 180 29.16 -16.33 6.56
N TYR A 181 30.44 -16.47 6.87
CA TYR A 181 31.16 -15.52 7.70
C TYR A 181 32.18 -14.76 6.83
N MET A 182 32.15 -13.44 6.94
CA MET A 182 33.09 -12.57 6.25
C MET A 182 33.42 -11.35 7.13
N ASN A 183 34.70 -11.03 7.29
CA ASN A 183 35.17 -9.89 8.11
C ASN A 183 34.60 -9.87 9.53
N GLY A 184 34.50 -11.04 10.19
CA GLY A 184 34.00 -11.17 11.55
C GLY A 184 32.45 -10.97 11.69
N LYS A 185 31.72 -10.89 10.59
CA LYS A 185 30.24 -10.77 10.57
C LYS A 185 29.65 -11.99 9.90
N GLN A 186 28.45 -12.35 10.36
CA GLN A 186 27.63 -13.41 9.80
C GLN A 186 26.63 -12.82 8.81
N TYR A 187 26.54 -13.41 7.61
CA TYR A 187 25.60 -13.02 6.55
C TYR A 187 24.70 -14.20 6.20
N GLU A 188 23.42 -13.89 5.92
CA GLU A 188 22.46 -14.89 5.46
C GLU A 188 22.61 -15.14 3.96
N ILE A 189 22.46 -16.40 3.55
CA ILE A 189 22.34 -16.80 2.15
C ILE A 189 20.84 -17.00 1.87
N LEU A 190 20.26 -16.14 1.05
CA LEU A 190 18.88 -16.24 0.60
C LEU A 190 18.85 -16.78 -0.83
N GLY A 191 18.08 -17.85 -1.04
CA GLY A 191 17.82 -18.41 -2.38
C GLY A 191 16.41 -18.11 -2.81
N GLU A 192 16.22 -17.58 -4.01
CA GLU A 192 14.93 -17.32 -4.63
C GLU A 192 15.01 -17.43 -6.14
N ILE A 193 13.88 -17.66 -6.82
CA ILE A 193 13.81 -17.60 -8.28
C ILE A 193 14.05 -16.17 -8.75
N ASN A 194 14.82 -16.02 -9.84
CA ASN A 194 15.06 -14.72 -10.45
C ASN A 194 13.75 -14.00 -10.72
N ARG A 195 13.69 -12.72 -10.36
CA ARG A 195 12.49 -11.90 -10.45
C ARG A 195 11.86 -11.88 -11.84
N GLN A 196 12.66 -11.84 -12.88
CA GLN A 196 12.17 -11.86 -14.27
C GLN A 196 11.41 -13.14 -14.61
N GLN A 197 11.65 -14.22 -13.89
CA GLN A 197 11.00 -15.53 -14.05
C GLN A 197 9.83 -15.76 -13.08
N ARG A 198 9.41 -14.73 -12.34
CA ARG A 198 8.27 -14.79 -11.40
C ARG A 198 7.43 -13.50 -11.40
N ASN A 199 7.44 -12.75 -12.49
CA ASN A 199 6.73 -11.46 -12.61
C ASN A 199 5.22 -11.63 -12.85
N LYS A 200 4.81 -12.75 -13.40
CA LYS A 200 3.41 -13.01 -13.78
C LYS A 200 2.93 -14.31 -13.11
N PRO A 201 1.64 -14.41 -12.78
CA PRO A 201 1.08 -15.67 -12.25
C PRO A 201 1.35 -16.87 -13.16
N ALA A 202 1.37 -16.66 -14.49
CA ALA A 202 1.69 -17.71 -15.46
C ALA A 202 3.12 -18.28 -15.31
N ASP A 203 4.06 -17.49 -14.79
CA ASP A 203 5.46 -17.93 -14.61
C ASP A 203 5.56 -19.05 -13.57
N LEU A 204 4.59 -19.14 -12.63
CA LEU A 204 4.51 -20.22 -11.63
C LEU A 204 4.37 -21.59 -12.29
N LYS A 205 3.71 -21.65 -13.42
CA LYS A 205 3.48 -22.87 -14.16
C LYS A 205 4.75 -23.45 -14.79
N ALA A 206 5.77 -22.60 -15.03
CA ALA A 206 7.07 -23.00 -15.58
C ALA A 206 8.03 -23.60 -14.56
N ILE A 207 7.69 -23.60 -13.26
CA ILE A 207 8.51 -24.16 -12.19
C ILE A 207 8.42 -25.69 -12.24
N TYR A 208 9.51 -26.37 -11.89
CA TYR A 208 9.57 -27.81 -11.84
C TYR A 208 9.67 -28.32 -10.39
N VAL A 209 9.01 -29.45 -10.12
CA VAL A 209 9.07 -30.16 -8.84
C VAL A 209 9.59 -31.57 -9.07
N ARG A 210 10.46 -32.04 -8.17
CA ARG A 210 10.99 -33.40 -8.26
C ARG A 210 9.98 -34.43 -7.75
N SER A 211 9.75 -35.48 -8.53
CA SER A 211 8.96 -36.65 -8.13
C SER A 211 9.75 -37.58 -7.22
N SER A 212 9.09 -38.57 -6.66
CA SER A 212 9.71 -39.66 -5.88
C SER A 212 10.68 -40.55 -6.69
N SER A 213 10.44 -40.67 -8.02
CA SER A 213 11.34 -41.35 -8.97
C SER A 213 12.56 -40.51 -9.36
N GLY A 214 12.59 -39.21 -9.02
CA GLY A 214 13.67 -38.30 -9.38
C GLY A 214 13.39 -37.46 -10.62
N ASP A 215 12.27 -37.67 -11.30
CA ASP A 215 11.87 -36.96 -12.49
C ASP A 215 11.44 -35.50 -12.16
N MET A 216 11.71 -34.58 -13.09
CA MET A 216 11.31 -33.18 -12.95
C MET A 216 9.94 -32.97 -13.61
N ILE A 217 8.91 -32.75 -12.80
CA ILE A 217 7.55 -32.54 -13.25
C ILE A 217 7.21 -31.05 -13.22
N GLN A 218 6.72 -30.52 -14.32
CA GLN A 218 6.32 -29.14 -14.42
C GLN A 218 5.04 -28.86 -13.61
N LEU A 219 5.03 -27.77 -12.83
CA LEU A 219 3.91 -27.41 -11.96
C LEU A 219 2.59 -27.21 -12.70
N ASP A 220 2.60 -26.79 -13.96
CA ASP A 220 1.40 -26.65 -14.80
C ASP A 220 0.56 -27.93 -14.89
N ASN A 221 1.21 -29.09 -14.77
CA ASN A 221 0.52 -30.38 -14.74
C ASN A 221 -0.16 -30.69 -13.39
N LEU A 222 0.23 -29.98 -12.33
CA LEU A 222 -0.11 -30.33 -10.94
C LEU A 222 -0.98 -29.27 -10.27
N ILE A 223 -1.05 -28.05 -10.81
CA ILE A 223 -1.75 -26.92 -10.20
C ILE A 223 -2.70 -26.24 -11.17
N GLU A 224 -3.73 -25.63 -10.61
CA GLU A 224 -4.62 -24.69 -11.29
C GLU A 224 -4.46 -23.33 -10.61
N LEU A 225 -4.39 -22.26 -11.43
CA LEU A 225 -4.29 -20.88 -10.95
C LEU A 225 -5.62 -20.19 -11.13
N GLU A 226 -6.20 -19.75 -10.03
CA GLU A 226 -7.41 -18.92 -10.01
C GLU A 226 -7.05 -17.50 -9.60
N SER A 227 -7.52 -16.53 -10.36
CA SER A 227 -7.44 -15.12 -9.95
C SER A 227 -8.58 -14.81 -9.01
N GLY A 228 -8.28 -14.18 -7.89
CA GLY A 228 -9.25 -13.82 -6.88
C GLY A 228 -8.91 -12.49 -6.20
N ILE A 229 -9.71 -12.14 -5.22
CA ILE A 229 -9.48 -11.01 -4.33
C ILE A 229 -9.10 -11.57 -2.97
N ALA A 230 -7.97 -11.12 -2.43
CA ALA A 230 -7.52 -11.51 -1.11
C ALA A 230 -8.50 -11.01 -0.03
N PRO A 231 -8.75 -11.79 1.02
CA PRO A 231 -9.49 -11.29 2.18
C PRO A 231 -8.83 -10.02 2.72
N PRO A 232 -9.60 -8.98 3.03
CA PRO A 232 -9.06 -7.74 3.55
C PRO A 232 -8.49 -7.94 4.96
N LYS A 233 -7.62 -7.02 5.39
CA LYS A 233 -7.28 -6.94 6.80
C LYS A 233 -8.52 -6.55 7.59
N LEU A 234 -8.85 -7.34 8.62
CA LEU A 234 -9.99 -7.06 9.47
C LEU A 234 -9.57 -6.11 10.59
N TYR A 235 -10.26 -4.97 10.67
CA TYR A 235 -10.13 -4.03 11.76
C TYR A 235 -11.34 -4.15 12.69
N ARG A 236 -11.12 -3.91 13.96
CA ARG A 236 -12.18 -3.94 14.97
C ARG A 236 -12.09 -2.71 15.86
N TYR A 237 -13.24 -2.09 16.07
CA TYR A 237 -13.41 -1.02 17.02
C TYR A 237 -14.58 -1.38 17.95
N ASN A 238 -14.37 -1.28 19.25
CA ASN A 238 -15.36 -1.70 20.27
C ASN A 238 -15.94 -3.11 20.02
N ARG A 239 -15.11 -4.07 19.58
CA ARG A 239 -15.44 -5.47 19.24
C ARG A 239 -16.22 -5.67 17.93
N PHE A 240 -16.72 -4.62 17.29
CA PHE A 240 -17.38 -4.69 15.97
C PHE A 240 -16.34 -4.67 14.87
N VAL A 241 -16.67 -5.29 13.73
CA VAL A 241 -15.88 -5.12 12.51
C VAL A 241 -15.97 -3.65 12.10
N SER A 242 -14.87 -3.05 11.73
CA SER A 242 -14.81 -1.62 11.46
C SER A 242 -13.98 -1.27 10.24
N ALA A 243 -14.32 -0.13 9.65
CA ALA A 243 -13.52 0.55 8.64
C ALA A 243 -13.27 2.00 9.09
N THR A 244 -12.01 2.43 9.07
CA THR A 244 -11.65 3.80 9.40
C THR A 244 -11.45 4.61 8.13
N ILE A 245 -12.31 5.61 7.93
CA ILE A 245 -12.17 6.57 6.84
C ILE A 245 -11.33 7.73 7.35
N SER A 246 -10.27 8.04 6.63
CA SER A 246 -9.41 9.19 6.91
C SER A 246 -9.58 10.21 5.78
N ALA A 247 -9.87 11.47 6.09
CA ALA A 247 -10.06 12.50 5.09
C ALA A 247 -9.26 13.77 5.37
N GLY A 248 -8.72 14.33 4.30
CA GLY A 248 -8.14 15.67 4.26
C GLY A 248 -9.20 16.69 3.88
N LEU A 249 -9.15 17.85 4.49
CA LEU A 249 -10.11 18.92 4.27
C LEU A 249 -9.68 19.80 3.10
N ALA A 250 -10.66 20.34 2.37
CA ALA A 250 -10.42 21.39 1.40
C ALA A 250 -10.04 22.72 2.11
N ASP A 251 -9.39 23.61 1.38
CA ASP A 251 -8.93 24.87 1.93
C ASP A 251 -10.06 25.68 2.57
N GLY A 252 -9.80 26.20 3.76
CA GLY A 252 -10.77 26.98 4.55
C GLY A 252 -11.83 26.15 5.28
N LYS A 253 -11.79 24.83 5.22
CA LYS A 253 -12.71 23.95 5.96
C LYS A 253 -12.15 23.55 7.31
N THR A 254 -13.04 23.35 8.28
CA THR A 254 -12.70 22.95 9.65
C THR A 254 -12.96 21.47 9.89
N ILE A 255 -12.31 20.90 10.91
CA ILE A 255 -12.51 19.49 11.30
C ILE A 255 -13.96 19.23 11.69
N GLY A 256 -14.61 20.18 12.40
CA GLY A 256 -16.03 20.08 12.75
C GLY A 256 -16.92 19.95 11.52
N GLN A 257 -16.74 20.83 10.51
CA GLN A 257 -17.48 20.72 9.25
C GLN A 257 -17.24 19.37 8.56
N GLY A 258 -15.99 18.85 8.59
CA GLY A 258 -15.69 17.54 8.03
C GLY A 258 -16.43 16.41 8.75
N LEU A 259 -16.50 16.44 10.08
CA LEU A 259 -17.25 15.44 10.85
C LEU A 259 -18.75 15.54 10.62
N ASP A 260 -19.33 16.76 10.58
CA ASP A 260 -20.74 16.97 10.31
C ASP A 260 -21.16 16.43 8.93
N GLU A 261 -20.30 16.60 7.92
CA GLU A 261 -20.53 16.03 6.59
C GLU A 261 -20.40 14.50 6.56
N MET A 262 -19.45 13.93 7.32
CA MET A 262 -19.38 12.46 7.47
C MET A 262 -20.65 11.89 8.12
N ASP A 263 -21.18 12.58 9.15
CA ASP A 263 -22.42 12.17 9.82
C ASP A 263 -23.65 12.27 8.89
N LYS A 264 -23.70 13.28 8.02
CA LYS A 264 -24.77 13.36 7.00
C LYS A 264 -24.69 12.22 6.01
N ILE A 265 -23.50 11.96 5.48
CA ILE A 265 -23.27 10.84 4.56
C ILE A 265 -23.62 9.51 5.22
N ALA A 266 -23.30 9.35 6.50
CA ALA A 266 -23.64 8.15 7.26
C ALA A 266 -25.16 7.97 7.36
N LYS A 267 -25.92 9.01 7.71
CA LYS A 267 -27.38 8.97 7.76
C LYS A 267 -28.07 8.67 6.43
N GLU A 268 -27.40 8.99 5.33
CA GLU A 268 -27.92 8.76 3.98
C GLU A 268 -27.56 7.39 3.39
N THR A 269 -26.54 6.73 3.97
CA THR A 269 -25.97 5.48 3.42
C THR A 269 -26.11 4.28 4.34
N LEU A 270 -26.30 4.51 5.63
CA LEU A 270 -26.52 3.46 6.63
C LEU A 270 -28.02 3.34 6.88
N ASP A 271 -28.54 2.14 6.73
CA ASP A 271 -29.85 1.79 7.30
C ASP A 271 -29.71 1.70 8.83
N ASP A 272 -30.74 2.14 9.57
CA ASP A 272 -30.78 2.11 11.03
C ASP A 272 -30.51 0.73 11.64
#